data_1c9b01e560e4cc3642c472371cc34e89
#
_entry.id   1c9b01e560e4cc3642c472371cc34e89
#
_cell.length_a   1.000
_cell.length_b   1.000
_cell.length_c   1.000
_cell.angle_alpha   90.00
_cell.angle_beta   90.00
_cell.angle_gamma   90.00
#
_symmetry.space_group_name_H-M   'P 1'
#
loop_
_entity.id
_entity.type
_entity.pdbx_description
1 polymer ?
#
loop_
_entity_poly.entity_id
_entity_poly.type
_entity_poly.pdbx_seq_one_letter_code
_entity_poly.pdbx_strand_id
1 'polypeptide(L)'
;MKLTTSEALVKYLIAQKIQLDNKVVSFFPFAFAIFGHGNALGLGDALERNRKAIPTLRGQNEQGMALAAVAFSKAQLRQQCAVVTTSIGPGATNVVTAAAVAMANRLPMLILSGDTFQSRRPDPVLQQVEHFDSPITTVNDSFRAVTKYWDRVNRPEQLLNTLPNMIQTLLDPADCGPVFLALPQDVQVETFDFPEEFFKEVIHQIRRPRADSSSISKAIEIIKSAKKPLIIAGGGARYSQAHSELSEFANKFGIAVVETVAGKSTLLASDPAWCGPVGVTGCDPANKLAEEADLIISVGCRLQDFTTGSWTLFKNPAHKVISINTARFDATKRNAVAIIGDAKESLVELGSLLGSYKAELAWSDKRVSTRDEVLKNIQTRTSEKLDLPSYAQVVKLINEASSNEDYVLTAAGGLPGELNNNWLTKSKDSFDCEYGYSCMGYEIAGAWGAALAYESSGRAGKVISMVGDGSYLMLNSEILSAVNNGNSIIYILCDNKGFAVIQRLQTSNGSKSFRTMFNDSDLDKPVNVDFVAHAKSMGANAKKVTLESLKEELTSAKNYAGVSVLVIDTHPSKWTEGGAFWEVGVSGSSNDSEIQSAHARQVEGKAKRRL
;
A
#
# COMPACT_ATOMS: atom_id res chain seq x y z
N MET A 1 17.55 11.09 34.94
CA MET A 1 17.73 12.28 34.07
C MET A 1 16.43 13.08 34.02
N LYS A 2 16.42 14.30 34.53
CA LYS A 2 15.21 15.14 34.55
C LYS A 2 14.92 15.73 33.16
N LEU A 3 13.82 15.30 32.53
CA LEU A 3 13.39 15.71 31.19
C LEU A 3 11.87 15.98 31.18
N THR A 4 11.41 16.79 30.24
CA THR A 4 9.97 16.86 29.95
C THR A 4 9.51 15.58 29.25
N THR A 5 8.20 15.32 29.25
CA THR A 5 7.61 14.19 28.52
C THR A 5 8.03 14.21 27.04
N SER A 6 7.97 15.37 26.39
CA SER A 6 8.35 15.53 24.98
C SER A 6 9.83 15.30 24.73
N GLU A 7 10.72 15.83 25.58
CA GLU A 7 12.17 15.60 25.49
C GLU A 7 12.51 14.12 25.67
N ALA A 8 11.89 13.44 26.65
CA ALA A 8 12.07 12.03 26.89
C ALA A 8 11.59 11.17 25.70
N LEU A 9 10.41 11.50 25.16
CA LEU A 9 9.88 10.82 23.96
C LEU A 9 10.85 10.91 22.78
N VAL A 10 11.26 12.14 22.40
CA VAL A 10 12.15 12.35 21.25
C VAL A 10 13.51 11.67 21.47
N LYS A 11 14.08 11.78 22.69
CA LYS A 11 15.34 11.12 23.03
C LYS A 11 15.24 9.59 22.92
N TYR A 12 14.11 9.01 23.34
CA TYR A 12 13.87 7.57 23.22
C TYR A 12 13.78 7.14 21.75
N LEU A 13 13.06 7.90 20.91
CA LEU A 13 12.94 7.61 19.47
C LEU A 13 14.29 7.61 18.76
N ILE A 14 15.16 8.57 19.09
CA ILE A 14 16.53 8.66 18.52
C ILE A 14 17.38 7.44 18.88
N ALA A 15 17.19 6.90 20.07
CA ALA A 15 17.92 5.73 20.56
C ALA A 15 17.50 4.41 19.88
N GLN A 16 16.37 4.38 19.17
CA GLN A 16 15.91 3.16 18.47
C GLN A 16 16.62 3.02 17.13
N LYS A 17 17.37 1.96 16.96
CA LYS A 17 18.08 1.58 15.75
C LYS A 17 17.56 0.26 15.20
N ILE A 18 17.82 0.01 13.93
CA ILE A 18 17.49 -1.26 13.30
C ILE A 18 18.67 -1.77 12.47
N GLN A 19 18.87 -3.08 12.49
CA GLN A 19 19.84 -3.76 11.65
C GLN A 19 19.24 -3.99 10.26
N LEU A 20 19.80 -3.36 9.24
CA LEU A 20 19.47 -3.60 7.82
C LEU A 20 20.70 -4.16 7.12
N ASP A 21 20.65 -5.42 6.75
CA ASP A 21 21.81 -6.16 6.23
C ASP A 21 23.04 -5.98 7.17
N ASN A 22 24.08 -5.34 6.66
CA ASN A 22 25.32 -5.08 7.42
C ASN A 22 25.41 -3.67 8.01
N LYS A 23 24.29 -2.92 8.02
CA LYS A 23 24.28 -1.53 8.53
C LYS A 23 23.29 -1.37 9.68
N VAL A 24 23.68 -0.60 10.68
CA VAL A 24 22.80 -0.13 11.75
C VAL A 24 22.34 1.29 11.38
N VAL A 25 21.04 1.49 11.28
CA VAL A 25 20.43 2.77 10.91
C VAL A 25 19.35 3.18 11.91
N SER A 26 18.93 4.44 11.89
CA SER A 26 17.81 4.90 12.72
C SER A 26 16.52 4.18 12.31
N PHE A 27 15.76 3.68 13.30
CA PHE A 27 14.44 3.11 13.06
C PHE A 27 13.44 4.21 12.69
N PHE A 28 13.58 5.40 13.32
CA PHE A 28 12.84 6.62 13.02
C PHE A 28 13.77 7.65 12.38
N PRO A 29 13.94 7.66 11.04
CA PRO A 29 14.93 8.53 10.40
C PRO A 29 14.54 10.00 10.36
N PHE A 30 13.24 10.32 10.42
CA PHE A 30 12.70 11.68 10.41
C PHE A 30 11.26 11.71 10.95
N ALA A 31 10.74 12.93 11.16
CA ALA A 31 9.36 13.18 11.51
C ALA A 31 8.68 14.07 10.47
N PHE A 32 7.45 13.75 10.10
CA PHE A 32 6.55 14.68 9.42
C PHE A 32 5.79 15.51 10.46
N ALA A 33 5.60 16.80 10.23
CA ALA A 33 4.93 17.67 11.18
C ALA A 33 4.09 18.76 10.51
N ILE A 34 2.92 18.98 11.09
CA ILE A 34 2.19 20.24 11.01
C ILE A 34 1.94 20.68 12.43
N PHE A 35 2.56 21.79 12.81
CA PHE A 35 2.47 22.31 14.17
C PHE A 35 1.26 23.22 14.35
N GLY A 36 0.66 23.14 15.52
CA GLY A 36 -0.34 24.06 16.03
C GLY A 36 -0.17 24.19 17.53
N HIS A 37 -1.09 24.90 18.22
CA HIS A 37 -0.97 25.14 19.65
C HIS A 37 -0.90 23.86 20.49
N GLY A 38 -1.43 22.74 19.97
CA GLY A 38 -1.48 21.47 20.71
C GLY A 38 -0.16 20.69 20.76
N ASN A 39 0.85 21.04 19.93
CA ASN A 39 2.13 20.31 19.88
C ASN A 39 3.36 21.20 19.62
N ALA A 40 3.19 22.50 19.36
CA ALA A 40 4.30 23.37 18.98
C ALA A 40 5.29 23.64 20.13
N LEU A 41 4.79 23.89 21.34
CA LEU A 41 5.61 24.30 22.50
C LEU A 41 6.18 23.12 23.30
N GLY A 42 5.60 21.95 23.18
CA GLY A 42 6.12 20.72 23.81
C GLY A 42 6.94 19.89 22.83
N LEU A 43 6.24 19.11 21.99
CA LEU A 43 6.88 18.20 21.07
C LEU A 43 7.67 18.92 19.96
N GLY A 44 7.16 20.07 19.47
CA GLY A 44 7.83 20.85 18.44
C GLY A 44 9.19 21.40 18.90
N ASP A 45 9.27 21.92 20.12
CA ASP A 45 10.54 22.38 20.72
C ASP A 45 11.52 21.22 20.92
N ALA A 46 11.05 20.04 21.38
CA ALA A 46 11.89 18.86 21.54
C ALA A 46 12.43 18.35 20.20
N LEU A 47 11.62 18.37 19.13
CA LEU A 47 12.08 18.01 17.77
C LEU A 47 13.08 19.03 17.21
N GLU A 48 12.83 20.34 17.40
CA GLU A 48 13.74 21.40 16.95
C GLU A 48 15.13 21.25 17.57
N ARG A 49 15.22 21.06 18.87
CA ARG A 49 16.50 20.85 19.58
C ARG A 49 17.24 19.60 19.08
N ASN A 50 16.54 18.62 18.53
CA ASN A 50 17.10 17.36 18.04
C ASN A 50 17.09 17.23 16.51
N ARG A 51 16.89 18.33 15.75
CA ARG A 51 16.70 18.34 14.30
C ARG A 51 17.84 17.69 13.49
N LYS A 52 19.05 17.56 14.07
CA LYS A 52 20.17 16.85 13.41
C LYS A 52 20.03 15.33 13.50
N ALA A 53 19.44 14.82 14.57
CA ALA A 53 19.27 13.38 14.80
C ALA A 53 17.95 12.85 14.25
N ILE A 54 16.89 13.67 14.29
CA ILE A 54 15.58 13.37 13.73
C ILE A 54 15.05 14.61 12.98
N PRO A 55 15.43 14.79 11.70
CA PRO A 55 14.96 15.89 10.86
C PRO A 55 13.44 15.95 10.81
N THR A 56 12.87 17.14 10.79
CA THR A 56 11.43 17.35 10.72
C THR A 56 11.04 17.96 9.39
N LEU A 57 10.15 17.28 8.67
CA LEU A 57 9.65 17.66 7.35
C LEU A 57 8.23 18.20 7.46
N ARG A 58 7.97 19.36 6.84
CA ARG A 58 6.64 19.97 6.88
C ARG A 58 5.80 19.48 5.72
N GLY A 59 4.59 18.94 5.99
CA GLY A 59 3.53 18.73 5.02
C GLY A 59 2.66 19.97 4.80
N GLN A 60 1.77 19.92 3.81
CA GLN A 60 0.74 20.94 3.57
C GLN A 60 -0.62 20.48 4.10
N ASN A 61 -0.82 19.18 4.21
CA ASN A 61 -2.03 18.53 4.71
C ASN A 61 -1.64 17.35 5.60
N GLU A 62 -2.28 17.19 6.76
CA GLU A 62 -1.93 16.13 7.71
C GLU A 62 -2.20 14.73 7.14
N GLN A 63 -3.27 14.54 6.38
CA GLN A 63 -3.52 13.28 5.67
C GLN A 63 -2.43 13.00 4.65
N GLY A 64 -2.02 14.03 3.89
CA GLY A 64 -0.98 13.92 2.88
C GLY A 64 0.35 13.48 3.49
N MET A 65 0.87 14.19 4.50
CA MET A 65 2.13 13.82 5.14
C MET A 65 2.07 12.44 5.82
N ALA A 66 0.91 12.05 6.35
CA ALA A 66 0.74 10.73 6.94
C ALA A 66 0.70 9.61 5.87
N LEU A 67 0.10 9.86 4.69
CA LEU A 67 0.19 8.95 3.55
C LEU A 67 1.63 8.83 3.02
N ALA A 68 2.41 9.92 3.05
CA ALA A 68 3.83 9.86 2.75
C ALA A 68 4.59 8.96 3.75
N ALA A 69 4.27 9.04 5.04
CA ALA A 69 4.83 8.15 6.07
C ALA A 69 4.50 6.67 5.81
N VAL A 70 3.28 6.38 5.39
CA VAL A 70 2.84 5.02 5.00
C VAL A 70 3.67 4.51 3.82
N ALA A 71 3.80 5.32 2.76
CA ALA A 71 4.55 4.95 1.57
C ALA A 71 6.06 4.78 1.85
N PHE A 72 6.64 5.62 2.71
CA PHE A 72 8.01 5.46 3.19
C PHE A 72 8.22 4.09 3.82
N SER A 73 7.38 3.73 4.79
CA SER A 73 7.47 2.43 5.48
C SER A 73 7.27 1.25 4.54
N LYS A 74 6.43 1.40 3.52
CA LYS A 74 6.17 0.39 2.50
C LYS A 74 7.37 0.21 1.56
N ALA A 75 7.96 1.31 1.08
CA ALA A 75 9.16 1.29 0.24
C ALA A 75 10.41 0.79 0.99
N GLN A 76 10.43 0.94 2.32
CA GLN A 76 11.43 0.35 3.23
C GLN A 76 11.06 -1.05 3.72
N LEU A 77 10.08 -1.73 3.10
CA LEU A 77 9.68 -3.09 3.42
C LEU A 77 9.34 -3.31 4.92
N ARG A 78 8.73 -2.32 5.58
CA ARG A 78 8.41 -2.27 7.02
C ARG A 78 9.62 -2.21 7.95
N GLN A 79 10.82 -2.02 7.40
CA GLN A 79 12.06 -2.05 8.19
C GLN A 79 12.39 -0.71 8.87
N GLN A 80 11.77 0.37 8.43
CA GLN A 80 11.85 1.68 9.08
C GLN A 80 10.46 2.30 9.17
N CYS A 81 10.29 3.20 10.12
CA CYS A 81 9.04 3.87 10.42
C CYS A 81 9.24 5.38 10.45
N ALA A 82 8.37 6.15 9.77
CA ALA A 82 8.33 7.59 9.94
C ALA A 82 7.41 7.97 11.11
N VAL A 83 7.76 9.07 11.78
CA VAL A 83 6.92 9.71 12.79
C VAL A 83 6.03 10.74 12.11
N VAL A 84 4.77 10.83 12.53
CA VAL A 84 3.82 11.85 12.09
C VAL A 84 3.34 12.60 13.32
N THR A 85 3.51 13.92 13.39
CA THR A 85 2.94 14.72 14.48
C THR A 85 1.99 15.78 13.97
N THR A 86 0.88 15.94 14.67
CA THR A 86 -0.18 16.88 14.36
C THR A 86 -0.55 17.69 15.61
N SER A 87 -1.18 18.83 15.39
CA SER A 87 -1.88 19.53 16.44
C SER A 87 -3.07 18.71 16.95
N ILE A 88 -3.87 19.28 17.80
CA ILE A 88 -5.12 18.70 18.32
C ILE A 88 -6.28 18.89 17.33
N GLY A 89 -7.41 18.25 17.58
CA GLY A 89 -8.67 18.45 16.88
C GLY A 89 -8.60 18.18 15.39
N PRO A 90 -8.84 19.18 14.51
CA PRO A 90 -8.90 18.98 13.08
C PRO A 90 -7.56 18.45 12.50
N GLY A 91 -6.41 18.88 13.05
CA GLY A 91 -5.11 18.35 12.63
C GLY A 91 -4.98 16.86 12.90
N ALA A 92 -5.44 16.40 14.06
CA ALA A 92 -5.46 14.97 14.39
C ALA A 92 -6.45 14.21 13.50
N THR A 93 -7.70 14.65 13.39
CA THR A 93 -8.74 13.93 12.66
C THR A 93 -8.45 13.80 11.17
N ASN A 94 -7.70 14.73 10.55
CA ASN A 94 -7.22 14.60 9.18
C ASN A 94 -6.33 13.36 8.97
N VAL A 95 -5.69 12.81 10.00
CA VAL A 95 -4.80 11.64 9.87
C VAL A 95 -5.56 10.31 9.96
N VAL A 96 -6.82 10.29 10.38
CA VAL A 96 -7.61 9.05 10.56
C VAL A 96 -7.64 8.19 9.29
N THR A 97 -7.84 8.81 8.12
CA THR A 97 -7.81 8.08 6.84
C THR A 97 -6.45 7.44 6.57
N ALA A 98 -5.35 8.16 6.79
CA ALA A 98 -4.01 7.61 6.59
C ALA A 98 -3.67 6.50 7.61
N ALA A 99 -4.15 6.62 8.86
CA ALA A 99 -4.05 5.55 9.85
C ALA A 99 -4.81 4.29 9.38
N ALA A 100 -6.01 4.45 8.80
CA ALA A 100 -6.76 3.35 8.23
C ALA A 100 -6.03 2.69 7.04
N VAL A 101 -5.36 3.48 6.18
CA VAL A 101 -4.49 2.96 5.10
C VAL A 101 -3.35 2.12 5.68
N ALA A 102 -2.65 2.64 6.71
CA ALA A 102 -1.58 1.90 7.39
C ALA A 102 -2.11 0.62 8.04
N MET A 103 -3.26 0.68 8.71
CA MET A 103 -3.92 -0.45 9.36
C MET A 103 -4.33 -1.53 8.34
N ALA A 104 -4.97 -1.14 7.24
CA ALA A 104 -5.42 -2.05 6.18
C ALA A 104 -4.25 -2.76 5.49
N ASN A 105 -3.12 -2.07 5.33
CA ASN A 105 -1.91 -2.59 4.69
C ASN A 105 -0.90 -3.18 5.70
N ARG A 106 -1.18 -3.11 7.01
CA ARG A 106 -0.29 -3.56 8.09
C ARG A 106 1.10 -2.94 8.00
N LEU A 107 1.14 -1.62 7.93
CA LEU A 107 2.37 -0.84 7.80
C LEU A 107 2.65 -0.08 9.09
N PRO A 108 3.91 -0.03 9.55
CA PRO A 108 4.26 0.74 10.73
C PRO A 108 4.16 2.24 10.42
N MET A 109 3.51 2.97 11.31
CA MET A 109 3.45 4.43 11.34
C MET A 109 3.27 4.87 12.78
N LEU A 110 4.10 5.80 13.26
CA LEU A 110 3.95 6.38 14.59
C LEU A 110 3.26 7.73 14.49
N ILE A 111 2.09 7.85 15.10
CA ILE A 111 1.30 9.09 15.15
C ILE A 111 1.37 9.67 16.56
N LEU A 112 1.89 10.89 16.66
CA LEU A 112 1.99 11.67 17.89
C LEU A 112 1.09 12.91 17.75
N SER A 113 -0.04 12.91 18.43
CA SER A 113 -1.01 14.01 18.35
C SER A 113 -1.13 14.74 19.67
N GLY A 114 -1.22 16.06 19.63
CA GLY A 114 -1.68 16.83 20.78
C GLY A 114 -3.06 16.36 21.25
N ASP A 115 -3.36 16.58 22.52
CA ASP A 115 -4.67 16.29 23.12
C ASP A 115 -5.09 17.42 24.04
N THR A 116 -6.31 17.36 24.55
CA THR A 116 -6.81 18.30 25.53
C THR A 116 -5.93 18.30 26.78
N PHE A 117 -6.11 19.32 27.68
CA PHE A 117 -5.38 19.34 28.93
C PHE A 117 -5.84 18.22 29.88
N GLN A 118 -4.91 17.45 30.42
CA GLN A 118 -5.21 16.41 31.40
C GLN A 118 -5.82 16.98 32.66
N SER A 119 -5.41 18.18 33.06
CA SER A 119 -5.96 18.90 34.23
C SER A 119 -7.42 19.33 34.03
N ARG A 120 -7.91 19.44 32.80
CA ARG A 120 -9.24 19.93 32.40
C ARG A 120 -9.60 21.29 32.95
N ARG A 121 -8.63 22.09 33.39
CA ARG A 121 -8.91 23.45 33.89
C ARG A 121 -9.35 24.41 32.79
N PRO A 122 -8.65 24.48 31.63
CA PRO A 122 -9.18 25.20 30.48
C PRO A 122 -10.15 24.27 29.69
N ASP A 123 -11.46 24.47 29.90
CA ASP A 123 -12.54 23.65 29.31
C ASP A 123 -13.70 24.56 28.88
N PRO A 124 -14.17 24.47 27.59
CA PRO A 124 -13.63 23.65 26.49
C PRO A 124 -12.32 24.19 25.92
N VAL A 125 -11.44 23.29 25.50
CA VAL A 125 -10.19 23.65 24.83
C VAL A 125 -10.45 23.95 23.36
N LEU A 126 -9.77 24.96 22.79
CA LEU A 126 -9.80 25.29 21.38
C LEU A 126 -9.49 24.03 20.53
N GLN A 127 -10.27 23.81 19.45
CA GLN A 127 -10.13 22.66 18.54
C GLN A 127 -10.42 21.30 19.19
N GLN A 128 -11.24 21.24 20.24
CA GLN A 128 -11.76 20.00 20.80
C GLN A 128 -13.27 19.88 20.62
N VAL A 129 -13.77 18.66 20.75
CA VAL A 129 -15.19 18.34 20.77
C VAL A 129 -15.56 17.94 22.20
N GLU A 130 -16.61 18.57 22.75
CA GLU A 130 -17.10 18.25 24.08
C GLU A 130 -18.00 17.02 24.08
N HIS A 131 -17.76 16.14 25.05
CA HIS A 131 -18.62 15.00 25.36
C HIS A 131 -19.18 15.18 26.79
N PHE A 132 -20.39 15.70 26.92
CA PHE A 132 -21.01 15.99 28.22
C PHE A 132 -21.23 14.76 29.09
N ASP A 133 -21.44 13.60 28.48
CA ASP A 133 -21.64 12.29 29.13
C ASP A 133 -20.34 11.52 29.36
N SER A 134 -19.25 11.90 28.70
CA SER A 134 -17.95 11.22 28.79
C SER A 134 -16.77 12.19 28.66
N PRO A 135 -16.47 12.97 29.73
CA PRO A 135 -15.43 13.99 29.68
C PRO A 135 -14.00 13.50 29.44
N ILE A 136 -13.77 12.17 29.50
CA ILE A 136 -12.48 11.56 29.17
C ILE A 136 -12.35 11.27 27.67
N THR A 137 -13.44 11.32 26.90
CA THR A 137 -13.45 11.09 25.45
C THR A 137 -13.03 12.36 24.73
N THR A 138 -12.05 12.25 23.83
CA THR A 138 -11.59 13.34 22.96
C THR A 138 -11.67 12.92 21.50
N VAL A 139 -11.42 13.83 20.56
CA VAL A 139 -11.38 13.47 19.12
C VAL A 139 -10.32 12.40 18.82
N ASN A 140 -9.29 12.28 19.65
CA ASN A 140 -8.23 11.29 19.50
C ASN A 140 -8.72 9.86 19.70
N ASP A 141 -9.86 9.65 20.35
CA ASP A 141 -10.49 8.33 20.49
C ASP A 141 -11.00 7.78 19.14
N SER A 142 -11.16 8.62 18.10
CA SER A 142 -11.47 8.19 16.74
C SER A 142 -10.41 7.27 16.13
N PHE A 143 -9.16 7.32 16.62
CA PHE A 143 -8.08 6.45 16.16
C PHE A 143 -8.15 5.01 16.69
N ARG A 144 -8.96 4.74 17.72
CA ARG A 144 -9.07 3.38 18.30
C ARG A 144 -9.48 2.31 17.28
N ALA A 145 -10.30 2.70 16.31
CA ALA A 145 -10.76 1.78 15.26
C ALA A 145 -9.72 1.54 14.15
N VAL A 146 -8.72 2.42 14.01
CA VAL A 146 -7.80 2.44 12.86
C VAL A 146 -6.33 2.32 13.25
N THR A 147 -6.05 1.92 14.50
CA THR A 147 -4.67 1.71 14.99
C THR A 147 -4.52 0.36 15.67
N LYS A 148 -3.30 -0.19 15.66
CA LYS A 148 -2.95 -1.44 16.35
C LYS A 148 -2.64 -1.23 17.83
N TYR A 149 -2.05 -0.09 18.14
CA TYR A 149 -1.79 0.32 19.51
C TYR A 149 -2.22 1.78 19.68
N TRP A 150 -2.94 2.06 20.75
CA TRP A 150 -3.44 3.39 21.09
C TRP A 150 -3.23 3.64 22.57
N ASP A 151 -2.64 4.78 22.92
CA ASP A 151 -2.49 5.19 24.31
C ASP A 151 -2.65 6.70 24.46
N ARG A 152 -3.05 7.13 25.66
CA ARG A 152 -3.05 8.53 26.08
C ARG A 152 -2.07 8.67 27.23
N VAL A 153 -1.04 9.46 27.03
CA VAL A 153 0.00 9.71 28.01
C VAL A 153 -0.49 10.78 28.98
N ASN A 154 -1.08 10.36 30.08
CA ASN A 154 -1.65 11.24 31.09
C ASN A 154 -0.61 11.71 32.13
N ARG A 155 0.54 11.06 32.20
CA ARG A 155 1.65 11.36 33.10
C ARG A 155 2.98 10.97 32.46
N PRO A 156 4.07 11.72 32.72
CA PRO A 156 5.37 11.46 32.09
C PRO A 156 5.90 10.03 32.28
N GLU A 157 5.75 9.45 33.48
CA GLU A 157 6.25 8.12 33.81
C GLU A 157 5.59 7.00 33.02
N GLN A 158 4.41 7.22 32.40
CA GLN A 158 3.79 6.21 31.53
C GLN A 158 4.65 5.87 30.32
N LEU A 159 5.51 6.80 29.86
CA LEU A 159 6.43 6.53 28.74
C LEU A 159 7.28 5.28 28.96
N LEU A 160 7.62 4.96 30.22
CA LEU A 160 8.46 3.78 30.55
C LEU A 160 7.83 2.45 30.11
N ASN A 161 6.50 2.37 30.00
CA ASN A 161 5.76 1.21 29.53
C ASN A 161 5.21 1.40 28.10
N THR A 162 4.70 2.59 27.82
CA THR A 162 4.05 2.90 26.54
C THR A 162 5.02 2.78 25.37
N LEU A 163 6.23 3.35 25.48
CA LEU A 163 7.18 3.36 24.36
C LEU A 163 7.74 1.98 24.00
N PRO A 164 8.13 1.09 24.94
CA PRO A 164 8.49 -0.29 24.61
C PRO A 164 7.35 -1.07 23.92
N ASN A 165 6.11 -0.94 24.40
CA ASN A 165 4.94 -1.59 23.77
C ASN A 165 4.67 -1.07 22.35
N MET A 166 4.82 0.24 22.15
CA MET A 166 4.76 0.87 20.84
C MET A 166 5.77 0.25 19.86
N ILE A 167 7.04 0.13 20.27
CA ILE A 167 8.10 -0.45 19.42
C ILE A 167 7.78 -1.90 19.08
N GLN A 168 7.33 -2.71 20.03
CA GLN A 168 6.95 -4.10 19.77
C GLN A 168 5.85 -4.19 18.70
N THR A 169 4.83 -3.32 18.76
CA THR A 169 3.76 -3.29 17.75
C THR A 169 4.27 -2.90 16.37
N LEU A 170 5.15 -1.89 16.28
CA LEU A 170 5.70 -1.42 15.01
C LEU A 170 6.61 -2.45 14.33
N LEU A 171 7.26 -3.33 15.10
CA LEU A 171 8.21 -4.33 14.62
C LEU A 171 7.61 -5.74 14.47
N ASP A 172 6.37 -5.96 14.91
CA ASP A 172 5.76 -7.29 14.86
C ASP A 172 5.48 -7.73 13.42
N PRO A 173 5.98 -8.87 12.94
CA PRO A 173 5.76 -9.31 11.57
C PRO A 173 4.31 -9.74 11.27
N ALA A 174 3.54 -10.11 12.31
CA ALA A 174 2.15 -10.56 12.18
C ALA A 174 1.14 -9.43 12.41
N ASP A 175 1.34 -8.66 13.47
CA ASP A 175 0.42 -7.62 13.95
C ASP A 175 0.92 -6.18 13.75
N CYS A 176 1.92 -5.97 12.90
CA CYS A 176 2.40 -4.65 12.51
C CYS A 176 1.24 -3.74 12.05
N GLY A 177 1.31 -2.48 12.43
CA GLY A 177 0.33 -1.47 12.05
C GLY A 177 0.61 -0.12 12.70
N PRO A 178 -0.26 0.87 12.48
CA PRO A 178 -0.08 2.19 13.04
C PRO A 178 -0.23 2.20 14.56
N VAL A 179 0.59 3.01 15.21
CA VAL A 179 0.55 3.33 16.63
C VAL A 179 0.14 4.78 16.80
N PHE A 180 -0.73 5.03 17.74
CA PHE A 180 -1.19 6.38 18.08
C PHE A 180 -0.93 6.69 19.57
N LEU A 181 -0.26 7.82 19.81
CA LEU A 181 -0.10 8.35 21.15
C LEU A 181 -0.74 9.74 21.25
N ALA A 182 -1.73 9.88 22.13
CA ALA A 182 -2.33 11.15 22.50
C ALA A 182 -1.48 11.82 23.59
N LEU A 183 -1.07 13.05 23.36
CA LEU A 183 -0.17 13.82 24.22
C LEU A 183 -0.88 15.08 24.72
N PRO A 184 -1.54 15.06 25.91
CA PRO A 184 -2.15 16.25 26.49
C PRO A 184 -1.16 17.40 26.59
N GLN A 185 -1.63 18.63 26.31
CA GLN A 185 -0.75 19.80 26.17
C GLN A 185 0.04 20.12 27.45
N ASP A 186 -0.60 20.00 28.62
CA ASP A 186 0.06 20.17 29.91
C ASP A 186 1.07 19.08 30.22
N VAL A 187 0.75 17.83 29.89
CA VAL A 187 1.65 16.69 30.12
C VAL A 187 2.90 16.74 29.22
N GLN A 188 2.81 17.27 27.98
CA GLN A 188 3.97 17.41 27.09
C GLN A 188 5.15 18.12 27.75
N VAL A 189 4.88 19.07 28.63
CA VAL A 189 5.87 19.93 29.31
C VAL A 189 6.11 19.55 30.78
N GLU A 190 5.37 18.59 31.31
CA GLU A 190 5.63 18.06 32.64
C GLU A 190 6.98 17.33 32.70
N THR A 191 7.71 17.50 33.81
CA THR A 191 9.02 16.90 34.00
C THR A 191 8.97 15.68 34.92
N PHE A 192 9.79 14.68 34.59
CA PHE A 192 9.98 13.49 35.42
C PHE A 192 11.47 13.10 35.44
N ASP A 193 11.90 12.43 36.49
CA ASP A 193 13.27 11.93 36.59
C ASP A 193 13.38 10.50 36.01
N PHE A 194 13.61 10.44 34.70
CA PHE A 194 13.71 9.18 33.96
C PHE A 194 15.02 8.46 34.27
N PRO A 195 15.02 7.11 34.37
CA PRO A 195 16.25 6.33 34.45
C PRO A 195 17.09 6.48 33.17
N GLU A 196 18.40 6.64 33.31
CA GLU A 196 19.29 6.84 32.15
C GLU A 196 19.33 5.64 31.20
N GLU A 197 19.15 4.45 31.74
CA GLU A 197 19.06 3.19 30.99
C GLU A 197 17.95 3.21 29.93
N PHE A 198 16.88 3.95 30.18
CA PHE A 198 15.74 4.07 29.25
C PHE A 198 16.12 4.70 27.92
N PHE A 199 17.21 5.44 27.88
CA PHE A 199 17.68 6.15 26.66
C PHE A 199 18.92 5.51 26.04
N LYS A 200 19.33 4.32 26.46
CA LYS A 200 20.41 3.58 25.80
C LYS A 200 19.98 3.17 24.40
N GLU A 201 20.93 3.15 23.48
CA GLU A 201 20.71 2.68 22.12
C GLU A 201 20.27 1.22 22.11
N VAL A 202 19.20 0.93 21.37
CA VAL A 202 18.68 -0.42 21.15
C VAL A 202 18.70 -0.72 19.66
N ILE A 203 19.36 -1.81 19.27
CA ILE A 203 19.41 -2.27 17.87
C ILE A 203 18.37 -3.39 17.71
N HIS A 204 17.33 -3.11 16.93
CA HIS A 204 16.26 -4.04 16.65
C HIS A 204 16.57 -4.91 15.42
N GLN A 205 15.91 -6.07 15.39
CA GLN A 205 15.86 -6.97 14.23
C GLN A 205 14.43 -7.43 14.03
N ILE A 206 13.96 -7.45 12.79
CA ILE A 206 12.64 -8.00 12.47
C ILE A 206 12.72 -9.53 12.57
N ARG A 207 11.88 -10.10 13.42
CA ARG A 207 11.82 -11.53 13.63
C ARG A 207 11.22 -12.26 12.44
N ARG A 208 11.73 -13.45 12.13
CA ARG A 208 11.19 -14.37 11.14
C ARG A 208 10.71 -15.64 11.86
N PRO A 209 9.43 -15.71 12.29
CA PRO A 209 8.93 -16.87 13.01
C PRO A 209 8.91 -18.10 12.11
N ARG A 210 9.35 -19.24 12.67
CA ARG A 210 9.24 -20.54 12.02
C ARG A 210 7.90 -21.19 12.37
N ALA A 211 7.33 -21.91 11.41
CA ALA A 211 6.13 -22.69 11.64
C ALA A 211 6.40 -23.95 12.48
N ASP A 212 5.35 -24.51 13.09
CA ASP A 212 5.47 -25.77 13.76
C ASP A 212 5.66 -26.94 12.77
N SER A 213 6.41 -27.97 13.19
CA SER A 213 6.76 -29.10 12.33
C SER A 213 5.56 -29.96 11.92
N SER A 214 4.50 -29.97 12.72
CA SER A 214 3.27 -30.74 12.39
C SER A 214 2.52 -30.10 11.25
N SER A 215 2.42 -28.77 11.21
CA SER A 215 1.86 -28.01 10.09
C SER A 215 2.67 -28.21 8.81
N ILE A 216 3.98 -28.17 8.89
CA ILE A 216 4.89 -28.42 7.76
C ILE A 216 4.69 -29.84 7.22
N SER A 217 4.69 -30.86 8.08
CA SER A 217 4.48 -32.27 7.68
C SER A 217 3.16 -32.46 6.95
N LYS A 218 2.07 -31.91 7.50
CA LYS A 218 0.74 -31.98 6.88
C LYS A 218 0.71 -31.27 5.51
N ALA A 219 1.36 -30.12 5.39
CA ALA A 219 1.45 -29.39 4.12
C ALA A 219 2.22 -30.21 3.06
N ILE A 220 3.32 -30.87 3.46
CA ILE A 220 4.12 -31.74 2.56
C ILE A 220 3.28 -32.89 2.02
N GLU A 221 2.48 -33.56 2.85
CA GLU A 221 1.59 -34.64 2.42
C GLU A 221 0.59 -34.13 1.37
N ILE A 222 0.01 -32.95 1.59
CA ILE A 222 -0.94 -32.35 0.64
C ILE A 222 -0.25 -31.96 -0.66
N ILE A 223 0.92 -31.31 -0.59
CA ILE A 223 1.67 -30.93 -1.80
C ILE A 223 2.03 -32.17 -2.63
N LYS A 224 2.52 -33.24 -1.99
CA LYS A 224 2.86 -34.50 -2.66
C LYS A 224 1.66 -35.18 -3.33
N SER A 225 0.45 -34.96 -2.84
CA SER A 225 -0.79 -35.49 -3.43
C SER A 225 -1.36 -34.64 -4.54
N ALA A 226 -0.92 -33.38 -4.66
CA ALA A 226 -1.45 -32.44 -5.64
C ALA A 226 -0.88 -32.68 -7.04
N LYS A 227 -1.75 -32.60 -8.04
CA LYS A 227 -1.40 -32.69 -9.46
C LYS A 227 -1.28 -31.34 -10.14
N LYS A 228 -2.08 -30.37 -9.68
CA LYS A 228 -2.22 -29.02 -10.25
C LYS A 228 -1.99 -27.93 -9.19
N PRO A 229 -0.82 -27.92 -8.51
CA PRO A 229 -0.54 -26.91 -7.51
C PRO A 229 -0.32 -25.53 -8.16
N LEU A 230 -0.80 -24.48 -7.49
CA LEU A 230 -0.61 -23.08 -7.87
C LEU A 230 -0.16 -22.27 -6.66
N ILE A 231 0.85 -21.43 -6.83
CA ILE A 231 1.26 -20.47 -5.81
C ILE A 231 0.57 -19.12 -6.09
N ILE A 232 -0.02 -18.51 -5.04
CA ILE A 232 -0.47 -17.11 -5.06
C ILE A 232 0.46 -16.30 -4.16
N ALA A 233 1.31 -15.47 -4.77
CA ALA A 233 2.23 -14.61 -4.06
C ALA A 233 1.53 -13.31 -3.62
N GLY A 234 1.57 -13.02 -2.32
CA GLY A 234 1.06 -11.80 -1.72
C GLY A 234 2.16 -10.89 -1.17
N GLY A 235 1.78 -9.73 -0.62
CA GLY A 235 2.70 -8.75 -0.07
C GLY A 235 3.58 -9.27 1.08
N GLY A 236 3.14 -10.28 1.83
CA GLY A 236 3.94 -10.92 2.87
C GLY A 236 5.20 -11.59 2.34
N ALA A 237 5.19 -12.10 1.11
CA ALA A 237 6.39 -12.65 0.47
C ALA A 237 7.45 -11.56 0.22
N ARG A 238 7.03 -10.34 -0.14
CA ARG A 238 7.92 -9.16 -0.28
C ARG A 238 8.50 -8.74 1.07
N TYR A 239 7.66 -8.54 2.07
CA TYR A 239 8.11 -8.12 3.41
C TYR A 239 8.99 -9.16 4.09
N SER A 240 8.82 -10.44 3.75
CA SER A 240 9.71 -11.53 4.14
C SER A 240 11.01 -11.55 3.32
N GLN A 241 11.11 -10.77 2.23
CA GLN A 241 12.22 -10.79 1.27
C GLN A 241 12.47 -12.21 0.68
N ALA A 242 11.39 -12.96 0.46
CA ALA A 242 11.42 -14.35 0.01
C ALA A 242 11.53 -14.50 -1.53
N HIS A 243 12.15 -13.53 -2.21
CA HIS A 243 12.20 -13.48 -3.69
C HIS A 243 12.90 -14.69 -4.29
N SER A 244 14.12 -14.97 -3.83
CA SER A 244 14.95 -16.07 -4.34
C SER A 244 14.36 -17.42 -3.95
N GLU A 245 13.93 -17.54 -2.70
CA GLU A 245 13.36 -18.76 -2.14
C GLU A 245 12.04 -19.14 -2.83
N LEU A 246 11.21 -18.14 -3.19
CA LEU A 246 9.97 -18.37 -3.94
C LEU A 246 10.27 -18.80 -5.39
N SER A 247 11.20 -18.12 -6.07
CA SER A 247 11.64 -18.49 -7.43
C SER A 247 12.23 -19.91 -7.46
N GLU A 248 13.17 -20.20 -6.56
CA GLU A 248 13.81 -21.51 -6.45
C GLU A 248 12.80 -22.62 -6.15
N PHE A 249 11.92 -22.41 -5.18
CA PHE A 249 10.86 -23.36 -4.83
C PHE A 249 9.94 -23.63 -6.02
N ALA A 250 9.41 -22.60 -6.64
CA ALA A 250 8.48 -22.72 -7.76
C ALA A 250 9.12 -23.42 -8.98
N ASN A 251 10.33 -23.02 -9.34
CA ASN A 251 11.05 -23.62 -10.48
C ASN A 251 11.53 -25.05 -10.19
N LYS A 252 12.04 -25.31 -8.96
CA LYS A 252 12.46 -26.66 -8.54
C LYS A 252 11.31 -27.66 -8.65
N PHE A 253 10.09 -27.29 -8.23
CA PHE A 253 8.96 -28.20 -8.19
C PHE A 253 7.99 -28.08 -9.37
N GLY A 254 8.27 -27.21 -10.33
CA GLY A 254 7.44 -27.03 -11.52
C GLY A 254 6.10 -26.35 -11.28
N ILE A 255 6.00 -25.48 -10.28
CA ILE A 255 4.75 -24.84 -9.84
C ILE A 255 4.65 -23.42 -10.42
N ALA A 256 3.49 -23.09 -11.00
CA ALA A 256 3.20 -21.74 -11.46
C ALA A 256 3.03 -20.76 -10.29
N VAL A 257 3.47 -19.51 -10.48
CA VAL A 257 3.27 -18.43 -9.52
C VAL A 257 2.43 -17.34 -10.18
N VAL A 258 1.29 -17.04 -9.58
CA VAL A 258 0.49 -15.86 -9.91
C VAL A 258 0.61 -14.84 -8.77
N GLU A 259 0.55 -13.57 -9.10
CA GLU A 259 0.78 -12.50 -8.12
C GLU A 259 -0.50 -11.69 -7.84
N THR A 260 -0.66 -11.29 -6.59
CA THR A 260 -1.66 -10.27 -6.24
C THR A 260 -1.09 -8.88 -6.48
N VAL A 261 -1.93 -7.85 -6.49
CA VAL A 261 -1.45 -6.45 -6.56
C VAL A 261 -0.38 -6.16 -5.51
N ALA A 262 -0.57 -6.61 -4.26
CA ALA A 262 0.40 -6.42 -3.18
C ALA A 262 1.65 -7.30 -3.32
N GLY A 263 1.54 -8.44 -4.01
CA GLY A 263 2.64 -9.37 -4.27
C GLY A 263 3.43 -9.06 -5.54
N LYS A 264 2.97 -8.11 -6.35
CA LYS A 264 3.66 -7.69 -7.57
C LYS A 264 5.08 -7.21 -7.25
N SER A 265 6.05 -7.55 -8.09
CA SER A 265 7.49 -7.41 -7.87
C SER A 265 8.12 -8.36 -6.83
N THR A 266 7.40 -9.39 -6.38
CA THR A 266 8.04 -10.52 -5.68
C THR A 266 8.86 -11.36 -6.67
N LEU A 267 8.30 -11.67 -7.84
CA LEU A 267 9.03 -12.26 -8.97
C LEU A 267 9.22 -11.23 -10.08
N LEU A 268 10.25 -11.42 -10.88
CA LEU A 268 10.41 -10.69 -12.13
C LEU A 268 9.48 -11.28 -13.21
N ALA A 269 9.02 -10.47 -14.14
CA ALA A 269 8.24 -10.95 -15.27
C ALA A 269 9.03 -11.92 -16.19
N SER A 270 10.36 -11.90 -16.10
CA SER A 270 11.26 -12.83 -16.78
C SER A 270 11.44 -14.17 -16.08
N ASP A 271 10.97 -14.31 -14.81
CA ASP A 271 11.08 -15.58 -14.09
C ASP A 271 10.23 -16.66 -14.75
N PRO A 272 10.77 -17.88 -15.01
CA PRO A 272 10.03 -18.96 -15.66
C PRO A 272 8.76 -19.41 -14.90
N ALA A 273 8.70 -19.19 -13.59
CA ALA A 273 7.53 -19.52 -12.77
C ALA A 273 6.44 -18.44 -12.82
N TRP A 274 6.74 -17.21 -13.22
CA TRP A 274 5.78 -16.10 -13.26
C TRP A 274 4.70 -16.32 -14.32
N CYS A 275 3.43 -16.22 -13.93
CA CYS A 275 2.26 -16.45 -14.77
C CYS A 275 1.23 -15.29 -14.74
N GLY A 276 1.65 -14.12 -14.28
CA GLY A 276 0.82 -12.91 -14.32
C GLY A 276 -0.02 -12.65 -13.07
N PRO A 277 -0.80 -11.58 -13.09
CA PRO A 277 -1.64 -11.16 -11.96
C PRO A 277 -2.95 -11.93 -11.89
N VAL A 278 -3.41 -12.24 -10.66
CA VAL A 278 -4.65 -12.99 -10.37
C VAL A 278 -5.70 -12.11 -9.70
N GLY A 279 -6.96 -12.45 -9.87
CA GLY A 279 -8.11 -11.87 -9.18
C GLY A 279 -8.96 -10.94 -10.06
N VAL A 280 -9.73 -10.05 -9.41
CA VAL A 280 -10.65 -9.11 -10.07
C VAL A 280 -9.92 -8.19 -11.05
N THR A 281 -8.78 -7.66 -10.65
CA THR A 281 -7.88 -6.86 -11.50
C THR A 281 -6.72 -7.71 -12.05
N GLY A 282 -6.89 -9.01 -12.11
CA GLY A 282 -5.95 -9.94 -12.72
C GLY A 282 -6.21 -10.15 -14.21
N CYS A 283 -5.45 -11.02 -14.82
CA CYS A 283 -5.61 -11.41 -16.23
C CYS A 283 -6.25 -12.80 -16.37
N ASP A 284 -6.99 -13.00 -17.47
CA ASP A 284 -7.70 -14.25 -17.70
C ASP A 284 -6.79 -15.49 -17.72
N PRO A 285 -5.58 -15.48 -18.30
CA PRO A 285 -4.70 -16.65 -18.25
C PRO A 285 -4.33 -17.08 -16.81
N ALA A 286 -3.98 -16.11 -15.93
CA ALA A 286 -3.67 -16.39 -14.54
C ALA A 286 -4.90 -16.86 -13.76
N ASN A 287 -6.08 -16.26 -14.03
CA ASN A 287 -7.34 -16.66 -13.41
C ASN A 287 -7.75 -18.09 -13.81
N LYS A 288 -7.54 -18.49 -15.07
CA LYS A 288 -7.76 -19.88 -15.52
C LYS A 288 -6.89 -20.90 -14.77
N LEU A 289 -5.62 -20.57 -14.49
CA LEU A 289 -4.80 -21.43 -13.64
C LEU A 289 -5.41 -21.60 -12.25
N ALA A 290 -5.88 -20.49 -11.64
CA ALA A 290 -6.50 -20.54 -10.32
C ALA A 290 -7.82 -21.32 -10.31
N GLU A 291 -8.60 -21.25 -11.39
CA GLU A 291 -9.85 -22.01 -11.55
C GLU A 291 -9.62 -23.53 -11.64
N GLU A 292 -8.56 -23.96 -12.28
CA GLU A 292 -8.25 -25.38 -12.52
C GLU A 292 -7.42 -26.02 -11.40
N ALA A 293 -6.72 -25.24 -10.59
CA ALA A 293 -5.82 -25.73 -9.56
C ALA A 293 -6.53 -26.64 -8.55
N ASP A 294 -5.91 -27.75 -8.17
CA ASP A 294 -6.36 -28.65 -7.10
C ASP A 294 -5.70 -28.31 -5.74
N LEU A 295 -4.65 -27.51 -5.76
CA LEU A 295 -3.99 -26.99 -4.57
C LEU A 295 -3.60 -25.52 -4.79
N ILE A 296 -4.04 -24.67 -3.88
CA ILE A 296 -3.60 -23.27 -3.76
C ILE A 296 -2.60 -23.18 -2.63
N ILE A 297 -1.39 -22.72 -2.92
CA ILE A 297 -0.35 -22.39 -1.94
C ILE A 297 -0.30 -20.87 -1.84
N SER A 298 -0.95 -20.31 -0.82
CA SER A 298 -0.98 -18.89 -0.55
C SER A 298 0.27 -18.47 0.21
N VAL A 299 1.16 -17.70 -0.38
CA VAL A 299 2.44 -17.27 0.22
C VAL A 299 2.37 -15.80 0.58
N GLY A 300 2.28 -15.51 1.88
CA GLY A 300 2.16 -14.13 2.39
C GLY A 300 0.95 -13.38 1.84
N CYS A 301 -0.10 -14.07 1.47
CA CYS A 301 -1.33 -13.52 0.91
C CYS A 301 -2.49 -13.68 1.90
N ARG A 302 -3.35 -12.67 2.00
CA ARG A 302 -4.54 -12.69 2.86
C ARG A 302 -5.78 -13.29 2.20
N LEU A 303 -5.70 -13.68 0.93
CA LEU A 303 -6.82 -14.16 0.12
C LEU A 303 -8.06 -13.25 0.27
N GLN A 304 -7.86 -11.96 0.00
CA GLN A 304 -8.90 -10.93 0.07
C GLN A 304 -9.89 -11.05 -1.10
N ASP A 305 -10.97 -10.29 -1.03
CA ASP A 305 -12.07 -10.21 -1.99
C ASP A 305 -11.56 -10.09 -3.44
N PHE A 306 -10.74 -9.09 -3.72
CA PHE A 306 -10.19 -8.85 -5.06
C PHE A 306 -9.28 -9.99 -5.57
N THR A 307 -8.49 -10.62 -4.69
CA THR A 307 -7.62 -11.74 -5.06
C THR A 307 -8.42 -12.99 -5.41
N THR A 308 -9.54 -13.21 -4.75
CA THR A 308 -10.32 -14.46 -4.84
C THR A 308 -11.52 -14.35 -5.78
N GLY A 309 -11.73 -13.17 -6.40
CA GLY A 309 -12.92 -12.93 -7.19
C GLY A 309 -14.19 -13.14 -6.35
N SER A 310 -14.27 -12.48 -5.19
CA SER A 310 -15.34 -12.68 -4.21
C SER A 310 -15.56 -14.16 -3.84
N TRP A 311 -14.48 -14.93 -3.78
CA TRP A 311 -14.47 -16.39 -3.54
C TRP A 311 -15.17 -17.24 -4.60
N THR A 312 -15.25 -16.74 -5.84
CA THR A 312 -15.79 -17.50 -6.98
C THR A 312 -14.71 -18.05 -7.91
N LEU A 313 -13.44 -17.63 -7.70
CA LEU A 313 -12.35 -17.93 -8.62
C LEU A 313 -11.92 -19.40 -8.57
N PHE A 314 -11.89 -20.03 -7.39
CA PHE A 314 -11.42 -21.41 -7.22
C PHE A 314 -12.53 -22.41 -7.57
N LYS A 315 -12.66 -22.76 -8.86
CA LYS A 315 -13.78 -23.55 -9.38
C LYS A 315 -13.62 -25.06 -9.18
N ASN A 316 -12.40 -25.56 -9.02
CA ASN A 316 -12.14 -26.98 -8.82
C ASN A 316 -12.74 -27.43 -7.46
N PRO A 317 -13.71 -28.35 -7.42
CA PRO A 317 -14.35 -28.77 -6.17
C PRO A 317 -13.40 -29.53 -5.23
N ALA A 318 -12.31 -30.07 -5.75
CA ALA A 318 -11.31 -30.80 -4.97
C ALA A 318 -10.17 -29.92 -4.45
N HIS A 319 -10.19 -28.59 -4.74
CA HIS A 319 -9.11 -27.71 -4.33
C HIS A 319 -8.90 -27.70 -2.82
N LYS A 320 -7.63 -27.71 -2.43
CA LYS A 320 -7.18 -27.50 -1.06
C LYS A 320 -6.42 -26.20 -0.98
N VAL A 321 -6.31 -25.63 0.21
CA VAL A 321 -5.55 -24.40 0.45
C VAL A 321 -4.51 -24.66 1.54
N ILE A 322 -3.26 -24.36 1.23
CA ILE A 322 -2.18 -24.18 2.20
C ILE A 322 -1.93 -22.67 2.30
N SER A 323 -1.93 -22.13 3.50
CA SER A 323 -1.70 -20.69 3.70
C SER A 323 -0.48 -20.46 4.59
N ILE A 324 0.57 -19.88 4.00
CA ILE A 324 1.78 -19.45 4.69
C ILE A 324 1.62 -17.97 5.04
N ASN A 325 1.48 -17.67 6.33
CA ASN A 325 1.33 -16.31 6.81
C ASN A 325 1.80 -16.19 8.27
N THR A 326 2.44 -15.08 8.62
CA THR A 326 2.83 -14.79 10.01
C THR A 326 1.61 -14.56 10.89
N ALA A 327 0.53 -14.00 10.35
CA ALA A 327 -0.71 -13.73 11.08
C ALA A 327 -1.64 -14.95 11.06
N ARG A 328 -1.87 -15.52 12.25
CA ARG A 328 -2.76 -16.68 12.44
C ARG A 328 -4.14 -16.45 11.82
N PHE A 329 -4.72 -15.27 12.02
CA PHE A 329 -6.04 -14.94 11.49
C PHE A 329 -6.16 -15.12 9.97
N ASP A 330 -5.12 -14.72 9.22
CA ASP A 330 -5.11 -14.89 7.75
C ASP A 330 -4.75 -16.32 7.33
N ALA A 331 -3.85 -16.98 8.06
CA ALA A 331 -3.42 -18.33 7.75
C ALA A 331 -4.55 -19.36 7.88
N THR A 332 -5.50 -19.16 8.82
CA THR A 332 -6.56 -20.13 9.13
C THR A 332 -7.86 -19.93 8.33
N LYS A 333 -7.93 -18.95 7.44
CA LYS A 333 -9.13 -18.67 6.65
C LYS A 333 -9.59 -19.88 5.83
N ARG A 334 -10.89 -20.09 5.74
CA ARG A 334 -11.53 -21.07 4.84
C ARG A 334 -10.97 -22.49 4.98
N ASN A 335 -10.74 -22.94 6.20
CA ASN A 335 -10.21 -24.28 6.49
C ASN A 335 -8.86 -24.57 5.82
N ALA A 336 -8.07 -23.54 5.51
CA ALA A 336 -6.73 -23.72 4.97
C ALA A 336 -5.84 -24.48 5.97
N VAL A 337 -4.93 -25.29 5.45
CA VAL A 337 -3.81 -25.82 6.25
C VAL A 337 -2.87 -24.66 6.51
N ALA A 338 -2.88 -24.20 7.77
CA ALA A 338 -2.18 -23.01 8.19
C ALA A 338 -0.72 -23.32 8.49
N ILE A 339 0.19 -22.67 7.79
CA ILE A 339 1.61 -22.57 8.14
C ILE A 339 1.81 -21.17 8.73
N ILE A 340 1.75 -21.09 10.08
CA ILE A 340 1.91 -19.82 10.80
C ILE A 340 3.39 -19.54 10.93
N GLY A 341 3.95 -18.82 9.96
CA GLY A 341 5.38 -18.55 9.89
C GLY A 341 5.74 -17.54 8.82
N ASP A 342 6.99 -17.13 8.82
CA ASP A 342 7.58 -16.27 7.81
C ASP A 342 7.64 -17.00 6.46
N ALA A 343 7.37 -16.28 5.37
CA ALA A 343 7.30 -16.88 4.03
C ALA A 343 8.65 -17.46 3.59
N LYS A 344 9.76 -16.74 3.84
CA LYS A 344 11.12 -17.19 3.49
C LYS A 344 11.49 -18.47 4.22
N GLU A 345 11.36 -18.47 5.55
CA GLU A 345 11.69 -19.62 6.40
C GLU A 345 10.84 -20.86 6.02
N SER A 346 9.53 -20.64 5.78
CA SER A 346 8.61 -21.72 5.42
C SER A 346 8.91 -22.32 4.04
N LEU A 347 9.24 -21.49 3.04
CA LEU A 347 9.60 -21.98 1.69
C LEU A 347 10.91 -22.79 1.72
N VAL A 348 11.92 -22.35 2.48
CA VAL A 348 13.18 -23.08 2.67
C VAL A 348 12.92 -24.45 3.29
N GLU A 349 12.14 -24.50 4.38
CA GLU A 349 11.85 -25.74 5.09
C GLU A 349 11.04 -26.71 4.23
N LEU A 350 9.94 -26.26 3.61
CA LEU A 350 9.16 -27.08 2.67
C LEU A 350 10.01 -27.58 1.50
N GLY A 351 10.84 -26.70 0.94
CA GLY A 351 11.72 -27.03 -0.21
C GLY A 351 12.78 -28.09 0.11
N SER A 352 13.24 -28.16 1.38
CA SER A 352 14.18 -29.17 1.86
C SER A 352 13.52 -30.55 2.05
N LEU A 353 12.24 -30.58 2.44
CA LEU A 353 11.51 -31.79 2.83
C LEU A 353 10.68 -32.43 1.70
N LEU A 354 10.38 -31.69 0.63
CA LEU A 354 9.60 -32.22 -0.51
C LEU A 354 10.36 -33.25 -1.38
N GLY A 355 11.67 -33.30 -1.27
CA GLY A 355 12.52 -34.30 -1.97
C GLY A 355 12.43 -34.16 -3.48
N SER A 356 12.08 -35.26 -4.17
CA SER A 356 11.99 -35.37 -5.62
C SER A 356 10.61 -35.02 -6.19
N TYR A 357 9.69 -34.47 -5.40
CA TYR A 357 8.37 -34.07 -5.88
C TYR A 357 8.48 -33.16 -7.10
N LYS A 358 7.56 -33.33 -8.04
CA LYS A 358 7.32 -32.43 -9.18
C LYS A 358 5.81 -32.38 -9.44
N ALA A 359 5.31 -31.21 -9.81
CA ALA A 359 3.97 -31.10 -10.37
C ALA A 359 3.85 -31.93 -11.66
N GLU A 360 2.64 -32.34 -12.05
CA GLU A 360 2.42 -33.03 -13.31
C GLU A 360 3.03 -32.26 -14.48
N LEU A 361 3.72 -32.94 -15.39
CA LEU A 361 4.43 -32.32 -16.50
C LEU A 361 3.51 -31.42 -17.34
N ALA A 362 2.33 -31.94 -17.73
CA ALA A 362 1.35 -31.18 -18.48
C ALA A 362 0.88 -29.90 -17.75
N TRP A 363 0.81 -29.92 -16.42
CA TRP A 363 0.49 -28.75 -15.60
C TRP A 363 1.67 -27.79 -15.52
N SER A 364 2.86 -28.33 -15.33
CA SER A 364 4.10 -27.53 -15.33
C SER A 364 4.33 -26.80 -16.66
N ASP A 365 4.02 -27.43 -17.79
CA ASP A 365 4.16 -26.86 -19.13
C ASP A 365 3.16 -25.71 -19.38
N LYS A 366 1.99 -25.73 -18.70
CA LYS A 366 1.05 -24.60 -18.76
C LYS A 366 1.65 -23.26 -18.30
N ARG A 367 2.71 -23.27 -17.50
CA ARG A 367 3.41 -22.03 -17.11
C ARG A 367 3.89 -21.25 -18.32
N VAL A 368 4.51 -21.94 -19.27
CA VAL A 368 5.05 -21.32 -20.49
C VAL A 368 3.91 -20.75 -21.33
N SER A 369 2.91 -21.56 -21.64
CA SER A 369 1.77 -21.12 -22.47
C SER A 369 0.97 -19.99 -21.81
N THR A 370 0.78 -20.02 -20.48
CA THR A 370 0.11 -18.97 -19.74
C THR A 370 0.89 -17.65 -19.81
N ARG A 371 2.20 -17.69 -19.55
CA ARG A 371 3.05 -16.50 -19.65
C ARG A 371 3.04 -15.90 -21.05
N ASP A 372 3.16 -16.75 -22.08
CA ASP A 372 3.15 -16.31 -23.48
C ASP A 372 1.79 -15.67 -23.85
N GLU A 373 0.69 -16.23 -23.36
CA GLU A 373 -0.65 -15.65 -23.53
C GLU A 373 -0.78 -14.29 -22.81
N VAL A 374 -0.25 -14.16 -21.59
CA VAL A 374 -0.22 -12.87 -20.87
C VAL A 374 0.54 -11.81 -21.67
N LEU A 375 1.75 -12.14 -22.14
CA LEU A 375 2.58 -11.21 -22.91
C LEU A 375 1.93 -10.84 -24.26
N LYS A 376 1.33 -11.82 -24.94
CA LYS A 376 0.57 -11.61 -26.19
C LYS A 376 -0.63 -10.67 -25.95
N ASN A 377 -1.37 -10.87 -24.88
CA ASN A 377 -2.54 -10.04 -24.55
C ASN A 377 -2.12 -8.59 -24.26
N ILE A 378 -1.01 -8.37 -23.56
CA ILE A 378 -0.43 -7.03 -23.37
C ILE A 378 -0.08 -6.40 -24.72
N GLN A 379 0.63 -7.13 -25.58
CA GLN A 379 1.02 -6.63 -26.90
C GLN A 379 -0.20 -6.28 -27.76
N THR A 380 -1.21 -7.13 -27.79
CA THR A 380 -2.42 -6.91 -28.59
C THR A 380 -3.14 -5.61 -28.17
N ARG A 381 -3.46 -5.46 -26.87
CA ARG A 381 -4.22 -4.28 -26.37
C ARG A 381 -3.44 -2.97 -26.49
N THR A 382 -2.12 -3.04 -26.36
CA THR A 382 -1.26 -1.84 -26.44
C THR A 382 -0.90 -1.42 -27.88
N SER A 383 -1.21 -2.25 -28.86
CA SER A 383 -1.03 -1.96 -30.29
C SER A 383 -2.30 -1.44 -30.97
N GLU A 384 -3.41 -1.32 -30.24
CA GLU A 384 -4.68 -0.79 -30.77
C GLU A 384 -4.49 0.69 -31.17
N LYS A 385 -5.05 1.08 -32.31
CA LYS A 385 -5.05 2.48 -32.75
C LYS A 385 -6.28 3.19 -32.17
N LEU A 386 -6.04 4.18 -31.34
CA LEU A 386 -7.07 4.96 -30.65
C LEU A 386 -6.86 6.45 -30.94
N ASP A 387 -7.92 7.24 -30.81
CA ASP A 387 -7.90 8.72 -30.88
C ASP A 387 -7.18 9.34 -29.66
N LEU A 388 -7.39 8.77 -28.48
CA LEU A 388 -6.65 9.06 -27.26
C LEU A 388 -6.02 7.76 -26.72
N PRO A 389 -4.81 7.81 -26.14
CA PRO A 389 -4.18 6.62 -25.61
C PRO A 389 -4.98 6.01 -24.45
N SER A 390 -5.05 4.67 -24.41
CA SER A 390 -5.54 3.97 -23.24
C SER A 390 -4.50 3.99 -22.11
N TYR A 391 -4.93 3.76 -20.88
CA TYR A 391 -4.02 3.58 -19.75
C TYR A 391 -3.01 2.46 -20.02
N ALA A 392 -3.42 1.36 -20.64
CA ALA A 392 -2.52 0.25 -20.97
C ALA A 392 -1.36 0.68 -21.87
N GLN A 393 -1.60 1.53 -22.87
CA GLN A 393 -0.57 2.08 -23.76
C GLN A 393 0.40 2.99 -23.00
N VAL A 394 -0.13 3.87 -22.15
CA VAL A 394 0.70 4.75 -21.31
C VAL A 394 1.56 3.93 -20.35
N VAL A 395 0.96 2.96 -19.64
CA VAL A 395 1.67 2.07 -18.70
C VAL A 395 2.80 1.30 -19.39
N LYS A 396 2.52 0.72 -20.56
CA LYS A 396 3.54 -0.03 -21.33
C LYS A 396 4.72 0.86 -21.71
N LEU A 397 4.43 2.05 -22.25
CA LEU A 397 5.48 2.97 -22.68
C LEU A 397 6.36 3.44 -21.51
N ILE A 398 5.73 3.80 -20.36
CA ILE A 398 6.46 4.15 -19.13
C ILE A 398 7.30 2.97 -18.64
N ASN A 399 6.72 1.75 -18.63
CA ASN A 399 7.44 0.54 -18.24
C ASN A 399 8.66 0.30 -19.14
N GLU A 400 8.52 0.40 -20.46
CA GLU A 400 9.64 0.22 -21.39
C GLU A 400 10.75 1.26 -21.18
N ALA A 401 10.38 2.51 -20.94
CA ALA A 401 11.32 3.63 -20.75
C ALA A 401 11.93 3.72 -19.33
N SER A 402 11.34 3.03 -18.34
CA SER A 402 11.89 2.97 -16.99
C SER A 402 13.10 2.05 -16.90
N SER A 403 14.02 2.38 -15.98
CA SER A 403 15.18 1.53 -15.64
C SER A 403 14.80 0.45 -14.63
N ASN A 404 15.72 -0.48 -14.38
CA ASN A 404 15.57 -1.50 -13.33
C ASN A 404 15.61 -0.90 -11.92
N GLU A 405 16.11 0.33 -11.79
CA GLU A 405 16.25 1.01 -10.49
C GLU A 405 15.04 1.86 -10.15
N ASP A 406 14.17 2.18 -11.14
CA ASP A 406 13.00 3.01 -10.93
C ASP A 406 11.92 2.30 -10.11
N TYR A 407 11.18 3.08 -9.34
CA TYR A 407 10.07 2.64 -8.52
C TYR A 407 8.77 3.22 -9.05
N VAL A 408 7.81 2.37 -9.39
CA VAL A 408 6.50 2.82 -9.84
C VAL A 408 5.48 2.75 -8.70
N LEU A 409 4.64 3.77 -8.61
CA LEU A 409 3.62 3.89 -7.58
C LEU A 409 2.27 4.29 -8.19
N THR A 410 1.19 3.72 -7.66
CA THR A 410 -0.20 4.11 -7.92
C THR A 410 -1.09 3.74 -6.73
N ALA A 411 -2.35 4.13 -6.72
CA ALA A 411 -3.26 3.78 -5.61
C ALA A 411 -4.67 3.45 -6.07
N ALA A 412 -5.48 4.44 -6.41
CA ALA A 412 -6.92 4.28 -6.58
C ALA A 412 -7.38 4.50 -8.03
N GLY A 413 -8.63 4.22 -8.29
CA GLY A 413 -9.25 4.39 -9.61
C GLY A 413 -8.94 3.24 -10.56
N GLY A 414 -8.77 3.53 -11.85
CA GLY A 414 -8.54 2.55 -12.91
C GLY A 414 -7.07 2.13 -13.04
N LEU A 415 -6.13 3.02 -12.74
CA LEU A 415 -4.69 2.77 -12.89
C LEU A 415 -4.16 1.54 -12.14
N PRO A 416 -4.61 1.19 -10.92
CA PRO A 416 -4.21 -0.05 -10.26
C PRO A 416 -4.41 -1.31 -11.10
N GLY A 417 -5.57 -1.46 -11.71
CA GLY A 417 -5.87 -2.59 -12.57
C GLY A 417 -5.02 -2.59 -13.84
N GLU A 418 -4.82 -1.41 -14.42
CA GLU A 418 -4.00 -1.25 -15.63
C GLU A 418 -2.52 -1.51 -15.38
N LEU A 419 -1.95 -1.00 -14.26
CA LEU A 419 -0.58 -1.31 -13.89
C LEU A 419 -0.42 -2.79 -13.50
N ASN A 420 -1.41 -3.36 -12.80
CA ASN A 420 -1.36 -4.78 -12.44
C ASN A 420 -1.24 -5.66 -13.69
N ASN A 421 -1.97 -5.34 -14.76
CA ASN A 421 -2.01 -6.12 -16.00
C ASN A 421 -0.89 -5.80 -17.00
N ASN A 422 -0.41 -4.57 -17.06
CA ASN A 422 0.45 -4.11 -18.15
C ASN A 422 1.88 -3.73 -17.72
N TRP A 423 2.15 -3.65 -16.40
CA TRP A 423 3.49 -3.40 -15.88
C TRP A 423 4.25 -4.70 -15.72
N LEU A 424 5.30 -4.89 -16.52
CA LEU A 424 6.22 -6.02 -16.41
C LEU A 424 7.34 -5.66 -15.43
N THR A 425 7.41 -6.37 -14.32
CA THR A 425 8.37 -6.12 -13.24
C THR A 425 9.79 -6.44 -13.70
N LYS A 426 10.69 -5.45 -13.61
CA LYS A 426 12.10 -5.54 -14.00
C LYS A 426 13.05 -5.74 -12.83
N SER A 427 12.64 -5.34 -11.63
CA SER A 427 13.41 -5.51 -10.40
C SER A 427 12.52 -5.82 -9.21
N LYS A 428 13.13 -6.43 -8.19
CA LYS A 428 12.45 -6.77 -6.92
C LYS A 428 12.06 -5.48 -6.18
N ASP A 429 10.90 -5.50 -5.54
CA ASP A 429 10.39 -4.42 -4.69
C ASP A 429 10.30 -3.03 -5.36
N SER A 430 10.18 -3.00 -6.70
CA SER A 430 10.11 -1.79 -7.51
C SER A 430 8.69 -1.32 -7.84
N PHE A 431 7.68 -1.95 -7.27
CA PHE A 431 6.26 -1.68 -7.53
C PHE A 431 5.51 -1.40 -6.24
N ASP A 432 4.73 -0.33 -6.23
CA ASP A 432 3.79 -0.02 -5.17
C ASP A 432 2.39 0.24 -5.72
N CYS A 433 1.40 -0.33 -5.07
CA CYS A 433 0.01 0.01 -5.28
C CYS A 433 -0.71 0.00 -3.92
N GLU A 434 -1.23 1.16 -3.51
CA GLU A 434 -2.09 1.22 -2.34
C GLU A 434 -3.51 0.82 -2.76
N TYR A 435 -3.78 -0.47 -2.71
CA TYR A 435 -5.07 -1.05 -3.08
C TYR A 435 -5.75 -1.82 -1.93
N GLY A 436 -5.10 -1.85 -0.77
CA GLY A 436 -5.65 -2.48 0.44
C GLY A 436 -6.78 -1.68 1.05
N TYR A 437 -6.70 -0.36 0.98
CA TYR A 437 -7.73 0.59 1.39
C TYR A 437 -8.22 1.45 0.22
N SER A 438 -7.44 1.54 -0.85
CA SER A 438 -7.73 2.24 -2.11
C SER A 438 -7.98 3.74 -1.91
N CYS A 439 -7.03 4.40 -1.23
CA CYS A 439 -7.14 5.82 -0.86
C CYS A 439 -6.67 6.73 -2.00
N MET A 440 -7.59 7.49 -2.58
CA MET A 440 -7.25 8.51 -3.57
C MET A 440 -6.38 9.61 -2.95
N GLY A 441 -5.45 10.15 -3.74
CA GLY A 441 -4.45 11.14 -3.29
C GLY A 441 -3.17 10.51 -2.76
N TYR A 442 -3.15 9.21 -2.44
CA TYR A 442 -1.92 8.51 -2.05
C TYR A 442 -0.85 8.59 -3.14
N GLU A 443 -1.21 8.61 -4.40
CA GLU A 443 -0.29 8.71 -5.53
C GLU A 443 0.61 9.95 -5.45
N ILE A 444 0.07 11.06 -4.95
CA ILE A 444 0.81 12.32 -4.81
C ILE A 444 1.68 12.28 -3.54
N ALA A 445 1.05 12.11 -2.41
CA ALA A 445 1.70 12.12 -1.12
C ALA A 445 2.64 10.91 -0.93
N GLY A 446 2.22 9.73 -1.36
CA GLY A 446 3.01 8.51 -1.28
C GLY A 446 4.27 8.55 -2.13
N ALA A 447 4.23 9.22 -3.28
CA ALA A 447 5.45 9.41 -4.08
C ALA A 447 6.51 10.22 -3.33
N TRP A 448 6.10 11.23 -2.54
CA TRP A 448 7.02 11.95 -1.67
C TRP A 448 7.65 11.03 -0.61
N GLY A 449 6.84 10.22 0.07
CA GLY A 449 7.35 9.24 1.04
C GLY A 449 8.28 8.19 0.42
N ALA A 450 7.95 7.68 -0.77
CA ALA A 450 8.79 6.73 -1.49
C ALA A 450 10.11 7.36 -1.95
N ALA A 451 10.11 8.63 -2.38
CA ALA A 451 11.33 9.37 -2.73
C ALA A 451 12.27 9.51 -1.52
N LEU A 452 11.72 9.85 -0.34
CA LEU A 452 12.49 9.90 0.90
C LEU A 452 13.09 8.54 1.27
N ALA A 453 12.36 7.44 1.01
CA ALA A 453 12.87 6.08 1.22
C ALA A 453 14.04 5.76 0.27
N TYR A 454 13.96 6.18 -0.99
CA TYR A 454 15.01 5.97 -1.99
C TYR A 454 16.27 6.77 -1.64
N GLU A 455 16.11 8.05 -1.30
CA GLU A 455 17.20 8.93 -0.90
C GLU A 455 17.90 8.44 0.37
N SER A 456 17.14 8.06 1.41
CA SER A 456 17.71 7.58 2.67
C SER A 456 18.46 6.26 2.54
N SER A 457 18.09 5.42 1.58
CA SER A 457 18.76 4.15 1.28
C SER A 457 19.84 4.24 0.19
N GLY A 458 20.04 5.42 -0.41
CA GLY A 458 21.03 5.65 -1.47
C GLY A 458 20.69 4.93 -2.78
N ARG A 459 19.41 4.65 -3.06
CA ARG A 459 18.97 4.04 -4.31
C ARG A 459 19.01 5.07 -5.44
N ALA A 460 19.53 4.69 -6.61
CA ALA A 460 19.74 5.59 -7.74
C ALA A 460 18.50 5.85 -8.61
N GLY A 461 17.47 5.01 -8.51
CA GLY A 461 16.27 5.08 -9.35
C GLY A 461 15.37 6.28 -9.05
N LYS A 462 14.47 6.58 -9.97
CA LYS A 462 13.43 7.60 -9.82
C LYS A 462 12.13 6.98 -9.31
N VAL A 463 11.40 7.75 -8.51
CA VAL A 463 10.01 7.44 -8.17
C VAL A 463 9.11 7.99 -9.26
N ILE A 464 8.36 7.10 -9.92
CA ILE A 464 7.39 7.41 -10.97
C ILE A 464 6.00 7.13 -10.41
N SER A 465 5.21 8.17 -10.19
CA SER A 465 3.83 8.02 -9.73
C SER A 465 2.86 8.18 -10.90
N MET A 466 1.99 7.19 -11.08
CA MET A 466 0.91 7.27 -12.07
C MET A 466 -0.40 7.60 -11.36
N VAL A 467 -1.00 8.72 -11.71
CA VAL A 467 -2.15 9.32 -11.02
C VAL A 467 -3.23 9.74 -12.00
N GLY A 468 -4.50 9.49 -11.66
CA GLY A 468 -5.64 10.05 -12.37
C GLY A 468 -5.93 11.50 -11.97
N ASP A 469 -6.58 12.24 -12.84
CA ASP A 469 -6.96 13.65 -12.64
C ASP A 469 -7.80 13.88 -11.37
N GLY A 470 -8.78 13.00 -11.11
CA GLY A 470 -9.61 13.08 -9.92
C GLY A 470 -8.84 12.84 -8.64
N SER A 471 -7.91 11.87 -8.63
CA SER A 471 -7.03 11.58 -7.47
C SER A 471 -6.03 12.71 -7.23
N TYR A 472 -5.48 13.29 -8.31
CA TYR A 472 -4.61 14.46 -8.25
C TYR A 472 -5.29 15.62 -7.50
N LEU A 473 -6.56 15.91 -7.79
CA LEU A 473 -7.28 17.01 -7.17
C LEU A 473 -7.53 16.84 -5.67
N MET A 474 -7.40 15.64 -5.13
CA MET A 474 -7.65 15.39 -3.70
C MET A 474 -6.50 15.78 -2.79
N LEU A 475 -5.24 15.60 -3.20
CA LEU A 475 -4.06 15.87 -2.34
C LEU A 475 -2.89 16.50 -3.11
N ASN A 476 -3.18 17.32 -4.11
CA ASN A 476 -2.15 17.97 -4.95
C ASN A 476 -1.17 18.86 -4.19
N SER A 477 -1.55 19.39 -3.02
CA SER A 477 -0.72 20.28 -2.20
C SER A 477 0.61 19.66 -1.78
N GLU A 478 0.72 18.33 -1.69
CA GLU A 478 1.96 17.65 -1.32
C GLU A 478 3.02 17.66 -2.44
N ILE A 479 2.67 18.09 -3.65
CA ILE A 479 3.66 18.46 -4.68
C ILE A 479 4.56 19.59 -4.16
N LEU A 480 3.97 20.61 -3.54
CA LEU A 480 4.72 21.71 -2.92
C LEU A 480 5.64 21.20 -1.80
N SER A 481 5.19 20.23 -0.99
CA SER A 481 6.04 19.62 0.04
C SER A 481 7.26 18.94 -0.56
N ALA A 482 7.06 18.14 -1.61
CA ALA A 482 8.16 17.46 -2.31
C ALA A 482 9.14 18.44 -2.97
N VAL A 483 8.62 19.53 -3.60
CA VAL A 483 9.45 20.59 -4.19
C VAL A 483 10.28 21.29 -3.12
N ASN A 484 9.68 21.70 -2.01
CA ASN A 484 10.35 22.40 -0.92
C ASN A 484 11.42 21.55 -0.23
N ASN A 485 11.29 20.23 -0.26
CA ASN A 485 12.29 19.30 0.27
C ASN A 485 13.35 18.90 -0.76
N GLY A 486 13.29 19.42 -2.00
CA GLY A 486 14.26 19.13 -3.05
C GLY A 486 14.18 17.70 -3.60
N ASN A 487 13.09 16.99 -3.39
CA ASN A 487 12.93 15.60 -3.84
C ASN A 487 12.78 15.51 -5.35
N SER A 488 13.25 14.41 -5.92
CA SER A 488 13.17 14.12 -7.36
C SER A 488 12.09 13.07 -7.63
N ILE A 489 10.94 13.51 -8.19
CA ILE A 489 9.76 12.69 -8.42
C ILE A 489 9.21 12.98 -9.81
N ILE A 490 8.66 11.96 -10.47
CA ILE A 490 7.98 12.09 -11.76
C ILE A 490 6.52 11.67 -11.57
N TYR A 491 5.59 12.60 -11.75
CA TYR A 491 4.17 12.31 -11.80
C TYR A 491 3.72 12.20 -13.26
N ILE A 492 3.06 11.09 -13.61
CA ILE A 492 2.36 10.90 -14.87
C ILE A 492 0.88 11.08 -14.59
N LEU A 493 0.35 12.26 -14.89
CA LEU A 493 -1.04 12.58 -14.69
C LEU A 493 -1.84 12.19 -15.93
N CYS A 494 -2.65 11.14 -15.78
CA CYS A 494 -3.55 10.63 -16.81
C CYS A 494 -4.91 11.32 -16.68
N ASP A 495 -5.19 12.26 -17.60
CA ASP A 495 -6.40 13.07 -17.60
C ASP A 495 -7.48 12.41 -18.48
N ASN A 496 -8.50 11.83 -17.87
CA ASN A 496 -9.67 11.27 -18.54
C ASN A 496 -10.97 12.01 -18.19
N LYS A 497 -10.85 13.20 -17.61
CA LYS A 497 -11.92 14.15 -17.28
C LYS A 497 -12.85 13.68 -16.16
N GLY A 498 -12.32 12.96 -15.15
CA GLY A 498 -13.09 12.64 -13.95
C GLY A 498 -12.83 11.25 -13.35
N PHE A 499 -13.82 10.71 -12.66
CA PHE A 499 -13.80 9.40 -12.05
C PHE A 499 -14.26 8.31 -13.02
N ALA A 500 -13.57 8.15 -14.15
CA ALA A 500 -14.01 7.31 -15.26
C ALA A 500 -14.18 5.81 -14.87
N VAL A 501 -13.44 5.30 -13.88
CA VAL A 501 -13.64 3.94 -13.37
C VAL A 501 -14.98 3.80 -12.64
N ILE A 502 -15.46 4.84 -11.96
CA ILE A 502 -16.77 4.84 -11.29
C ILE A 502 -17.89 4.99 -12.32
N GLN A 503 -17.69 5.83 -13.35
CA GLN A 503 -18.59 5.87 -14.49
C GLN A 503 -18.73 4.49 -15.12
N ARG A 504 -17.60 3.78 -15.36
CA ARG A 504 -17.63 2.40 -15.86
C ARG A 504 -18.42 1.48 -14.92
N LEU A 505 -18.23 1.58 -13.60
CA LEU A 505 -18.97 0.78 -12.63
C LEU A 505 -20.48 1.03 -12.72
N GLN A 506 -20.90 2.29 -12.85
CA GLN A 506 -22.31 2.65 -13.05
C GLN A 506 -22.85 2.05 -14.34
N THR A 507 -22.22 2.34 -15.47
CA THR A 507 -22.72 1.98 -16.81
C THR A 507 -22.67 0.47 -17.08
N SER A 508 -21.65 -0.24 -16.61
CA SER A 508 -21.56 -1.71 -16.76
C SER A 508 -22.60 -2.48 -15.92
N ASN A 509 -23.20 -1.81 -14.94
CA ASN A 509 -24.29 -2.36 -14.12
C ASN A 509 -25.66 -1.74 -14.46
N GLY A 510 -25.82 -1.17 -15.66
CA GLY A 510 -27.09 -0.69 -16.18
C GLY A 510 -27.50 0.69 -15.68
N SER A 511 -26.70 1.33 -14.84
CA SER A 511 -26.99 2.70 -14.38
C SER A 511 -26.46 3.75 -15.37
N LYS A 512 -27.04 4.94 -15.35
CA LYS A 512 -26.52 6.08 -16.10
C LYS A 512 -25.29 6.66 -15.41
N SER A 513 -24.39 7.28 -16.20
CA SER A 513 -23.34 8.13 -15.63
C SER A 513 -23.97 9.26 -14.79
N PHE A 514 -23.52 9.41 -13.55
CA PHE A 514 -24.07 10.41 -12.66
C PHE A 514 -22.99 10.97 -11.72
N ARG A 515 -22.70 12.26 -11.88
CA ARG A 515 -21.76 13.05 -11.05
C ARG A 515 -20.36 12.44 -10.92
N THR A 516 -19.89 11.78 -11.97
CA THR A 516 -18.57 11.13 -12.00
C THR A 516 -17.58 11.79 -12.94
N MET A 517 -18.05 12.45 -13.99
CA MET A 517 -17.19 13.13 -14.96
C MET A 517 -17.27 14.66 -14.78
N PHE A 518 -16.23 15.40 -15.15
CA PHE A 518 -16.19 16.86 -14.99
C PHE A 518 -17.26 17.59 -15.84
N ASN A 519 -17.64 17.00 -16.98
CA ASN A 519 -18.73 17.51 -17.80
C ASN A 519 -20.14 17.17 -17.25
N ASP A 520 -20.22 16.36 -16.20
CA ASP A 520 -21.46 16.02 -15.50
C ASP A 520 -21.75 17.11 -14.44
N SER A 521 -21.89 18.33 -14.88
CA SER A 521 -22.15 19.54 -14.10
C SER A 521 -23.40 20.26 -14.58
N ASP A 522 -23.94 21.15 -13.75
CA ASP A 522 -25.10 21.96 -14.08
C ASP A 522 -24.73 23.22 -14.91
N LEU A 523 -23.45 23.34 -15.29
CA LEU A 523 -22.98 24.45 -16.12
C LEU A 523 -23.09 24.11 -17.60
N ASP A 524 -23.54 25.05 -18.41
CA ASP A 524 -23.57 24.91 -19.88
C ASP A 524 -22.17 24.66 -20.48
N LYS A 525 -21.15 25.22 -19.83
CA LYS A 525 -19.75 25.04 -20.19
C LYS A 525 -18.97 24.62 -18.96
N PRO A 526 -18.72 23.30 -18.75
CA PRO A 526 -17.91 22.82 -17.67
C PRO A 526 -16.50 23.42 -17.70
N VAL A 527 -15.94 23.67 -16.50
CA VAL A 527 -14.57 24.18 -16.37
C VAL A 527 -13.59 23.04 -16.60
N ASN A 528 -12.59 23.26 -17.47
CA ASN A 528 -11.45 22.38 -17.60
C ASN A 528 -10.32 22.84 -16.69
N VAL A 529 -9.72 21.90 -15.95
CA VAL A 529 -8.57 22.19 -15.11
C VAL A 529 -7.30 22.21 -15.97
N ASP A 530 -6.54 23.30 -15.91
CA ASP A 530 -5.19 23.34 -16.47
C ASP A 530 -4.20 22.75 -15.47
N PHE A 531 -4.01 21.44 -15.51
CA PHE A 531 -3.12 20.71 -14.62
C PHE A 531 -1.65 21.11 -14.80
N VAL A 532 -1.26 21.57 -15.99
CA VAL A 532 0.11 22.04 -16.24
C VAL A 532 0.37 23.36 -15.51
N ALA A 533 -0.52 24.32 -15.67
CA ALA A 533 -0.41 25.61 -14.96
C ALA A 533 -0.50 25.40 -13.45
N HIS A 534 -1.40 24.54 -12.99
CA HIS A 534 -1.59 24.21 -11.57
C HIS A 534 -0.32 23.60 -10.96
N ALA A 535 0.28 22.61 -11.60
CA ALA A 535 1.52 21.97 -11.10
C ALA A 535 2.71 22.96 -11.12
N LYS A 536 2.83 23.81 -12.17
CA LYS A 536 3.83 24.86 -12.25
C LYS A 536 3.72 25.88 -11.11
N SER A 537 2.50 26.22 -10.71
CA SER A 537 2.28 27.17 -9.61
C SER A 537 2.80 26.67 -8.26
N MET A 538 2.97 25.34 -8.11
CA MET A 538 3.59 24.70 -6.96
C MET A 538 5.09 24.44 -7.11
N GLY A 539 5.71 24.95 -8.17
CA GLY A 539 7.15 24.84 -8.41
C GLY A 539 7.59 23.58 -9.18
N ALA A 540 6.66 22.75 -9.66
CA ALA A 540 7.02 21.59 -10.45
C ALA A 540 7.35 21.96 -11.91
N ASN A 541 8.25 21.18 -12.55
CA ASN A 541 8.48 21.22 -13.99
C ASN A 541 7.34 20.46 -14.69
N ALA A 542 6.33 21.15 -15.19
CA ALA A 542 5.15 20.52 -15.74
C ALA A 542 4.98 20.76 -17.25
N LYS A 543 4.57 19.72 -17.97
CA LYS A 543 4.35 19.75 -19.42
C LYS A 543 3.12 18.92 -19.80
N LYS A 544 2.41 19.34 -20.85
CA LYS A 544 1.45 18.50 -21.58
C LYS A 544 2.23 17.62 -22.55
N VAL A 545 1.91 16.34 -22.61
CA VAL A 545 2.58 15.35 -23.48
C VAL A 545 1.56 14.55 -24.29
N THR A 546 2.02 13.96 -25.39
CA THR A 546 1.29 12.95 -26.17
C THR A 546 1.95 11.59 -26.00
N LEU A 547 1.33 10.52 -26.50
CA LEU A 547 1.95 9.19 -26.44
C LEU A 547 3.29 9.15 -27.19
N GLU A 548 3.40 9.87 -28.32
CA GLU A 548 4.61 9.96 -29.14
C GLU A 548 5.76 10.68 -28.42
N SER A 549 5.46 11.78 -27.71
CA SER A 549 6.48 12.57 -27.00
C SER A 549 6.82 12.04 -25.61
N LEU A 550 5.95 11.18 -25.04
CA LEU A 550 6.05 10.74 -23.65
C LEU A 550 7.38 10.09 -23.30
N LYS A 551 7.96 9.28 -24.19
CA LYS A 551 9.25 8.61 -23.95
C LYS A 551 10.41 9.61 -23.83
N GLU A 552 10.45 10.62 -24.71
CA GLU A 552 11.47 11.68 -24.69
C GLU A 552 11.31 12.54 -23.44
N GLU A 553 10.08 12.96 -23.13
CA GLU A 553 9.79 13.80 -21.99
C GLU A 553 10.00 13.06 -20.65
N LEU A 554 9.74 11.76 -20.58
CA LEU A 554 10.11 10.95 -19.42
C LEU A 554 11.64 10.91 -19.23
N THR A 555 12.39 10.76 -20.31
CA THR A 555 13.87 10.81 -20.27
C THR A 555 14.37 12.17 -19.77
N SER A 556 13.77 13.26 -20.26
CA SER A 556 14.06 14.61 -19.78
C SER A 556 13.74 14.77 -18.29
N ALA A 557 12.57 14.28 -17.84
CA ALA A 557 12.16 14.32 -16.45
C ALA A 557 13.07 13.49 -15.52
N LYS A 558 13.59 12.35 -16.00
CA LYS A 558 14.55 11.54 -15.24
C LYS A 558 15.90 12.26 -15.01
N ASN A 559 16.29 13.11 -15.93
CA ASN A 559 17.52 13.92 -15.83
C ASN A 559 17.30 15.22 -15.03
N TYR A 560 16.06 15.58 -14.74
CA TYR A 560 15.75 16.76 -13.94
C TYR A 560 15.89 16.47 -12.44
N ALA A 561 16.61 17.34 -11.73
CA ALA A 561 16.81 17.24 -10.29
C ALA A 561 15.68 17.97 -9.53
N GLY A 562 14.47 17.45 -9.57
CA GLY A 562 13.29 18.02 -8.92
C GLY A 562 12.02 17.30 -9.32
N VAL A 563 10.88 17.90 -8.98
CA VAL A 563 9.56 17.35 -9.27
C VAL A 563 9.15 17.67 -10.69
N SER A 564 8.80 16.64 -11.46
CA SER A 564 8.24 16.76 -12.82
C SER A 564 6.79 16.26 -12.85
N VAL A 565 5.91 16.91 -13.63
CA VAL A 565 4.54 16.49 -13.86
C VAL A 565 4.28 16.43 -15.36
N LEU A 566 4.11 15.24 -15.90
CA LEU A 566 3.77 15.00 -17.30
C LEU A 566 2.26 14.72 -17.40
N VAL A 567 1.53 15.61 -18.04
CA VAL A 567 0.07 15.53 -18.18
C VAL A 567 -0.26 14.94 -19.54
N ILE A 568 -0.99 13.83 -19.57
CA ILE A 568 -1.41 13.14 -20.79
C ILE A 568 -2.92 12.92 -20.79
N ASP A 569 -3.60 13.34 -21.88
CA ASP A 569 -5.00 12.98 -22.06
C ASP A 569 -5.12 11.50 -22.37
N THR A 570 -6.08 10.83 -21.73
CA THR A 570 -6.29 9.40 -21.86
C THR A 570 -7.75 9.06 -22.15
N HIS A 571 -7.98 7.95 -22.82
CA HIS A 571 -9.31 7.53 -23.21
C HIS A 571 -10.16 7.16 -21.98
N PRO A 572 -11.35 7.74 -21.78
CA PRO A 572 -12.14 7.53 -20.54
C PRO A 572 -12.82 6.17 -20.46
N SER A 573 -13.01 5.46 -21.58
CA SER A 573 -13.78 4.21 -21.64
C SER A 573 -13.02 3.01 -22.21
N LYS A 574 -11.72 3.15 -22.54
CA LYS A 574 -10.88 2.03 -23.00
C LYS A 574 -10.08 1.45 -21.83
N TRP A 575 -10.46 0.27 -21.41
CA TRP A 575 -9.92 -0.44 -20.26
C TRP A 575 -9.36 -1.80 -20.66
N THR A 576 -8.38 -2.29 -19.90
CA THR A 576 -8.00 -3.69 -19.97
C THR A 576 -9.20 -4.57 -19.63
N GLU A 577 -9.53 -5.49 -20.53
CA GLU A 577 -10.61 -6.45 -20.36
C GLU A 577 -10.12 -7.68 -19.60
N GLY A 578 -11.08 -8.49 -19.08
CA GLY A 578 -10.82 -9.68 -18.30
C GLY A 578 -10.90 -9.40 -16.79
N GLY A 579 -10.49 -10.39 -16.03
CA GLY A 579 -10.55 -10.37 -14.57
C GLY A 579 -11.57 -11.34 -13.98
N ALA A 580 -11.49 -11.54 -12.66
CA ALA A 580 -12.44 -12.39 -11.94
C ALA A 580 -13.73 -11.64 -11.61
N PHE A 581 -14.78 -12.40 -11.26
CA PHE A 581 -16.01 -11.83 -10.73
C PHE A 581 -15.74 -10.96 -9.50
N TRP A 582 -16.46 -9.86 -9.41
CA TRP A 582 -16.50 -9.02 -8.23
C TRP A 582 -17.94 -8.78 -7.80
N GLU A 583 -18.23 -9.08 -6.53
CA GLU A 583 -19.54 -8.82 -5.95
C GLU A 583 -19.72 -7.33 -5.69
N VAL A 584 -20.73 -6.75 -6.34
CA VAL A 584 -21.15 -5.37 -6.10
C VAL A 584 -22.66 -5.32 -5.84
N GLY A 585 -23.12 -4.30 -5.13
CA GLY A 585 -24.53 -4.08 -4.87
C GLY A 585 -25.25 -3.58 -6.12
N VAL A 586 -26.18 -4.38 -6.65
CA VAL A 586 -27.07 -3.99 -7.74
C VAL A 586 -28.51 -4.16 -7.28
N SER A 587 -29.39 -3.19 -7.56
CA SER A 587 -30.77 -3.21 -7.10
C SER A 587 -31.57 -4.38 -7.69
N GLY A 588 -32.22 -5.17 -6.83
CA GLY A 588 -33.14 -6.24 -7.22
C GLY A 588 -34.57 -5.76 -7.47
N SER A 589 -34.87 -4.50 -7.19
CA SER A 589 -36.23 -3.92 -7.31
C SER A 589 -36.36 -2.85 -8.38
N SER A 590 -35.34 -2.68 -9.24
CA SER A 590 -35.38 -1.71 -10.35
C SER A 590 -36.37 -2.14 -11.43
N ASN A 591 -37.05 -1.18 -12.03
CA ASN A 591 -37.87 -1.38 -13.24
C ASN A 591 -37.05 -1.25 -14.54
N ASP A 592 -35.77 -0.88 -14.44
CA ASP A 592 -34.86 -0.78 -15.58
C ASP A 592 -34.33 -2.16 -15.96
N SER A 593 -34.49 -2.54 -17.21
CA SER A 593 -34.11 -3.88 -17.72
C SER A 593 -32.60 -4.13 -17.68
N GLU A 594 -31.77 -3.09 -17.85
CA GLU A 594 -30.31 -3.23 -17.78
C GLU A 594 -29.84 -3.46 -16.34
N ILE A 595 -30.46 -2.76 -15.37
CA ILE A 595 -30.20 -2.99 -13.94
C ILE A 595 -30.69 -4.37 -13.52
N GLN A 596 -31.88 -4.82 -13.99
CA GLN A 596 -32.38 -6.17 -13.73
C GLN A 596 -31.42 -7.25 -14.27
N SER A 597 -30.90 -7.05 -15.49
CA SER A 597 -29.92 -7.97 -16.10
C SER A 597 -28.60 -7.97 -15.32
N ALA A 598 -28.13 -6.82 -14.85
CA ALA A 598 -26.95 -6.73 -14.01
C ALA A 598 -27.17 -7.41 -12.64
N HIS A 599 -28.35 -7.23 -12.03
CA HIS A 599 -28.70 -7.92 -10.79
C HIS A 599 -28.68 -9.44 -10.99
N ALA A 600 -29.27 -9.96 -12.08
CA ALA A 600 -29.26 -11.39 -12.39
C ALA A 600 -27.83 -11.94 -12.52
N ARG A 601 -26.92 -11.22 -13.20
CA ARG A 601 -25.48 -11.57 -13.28
C ARG A 601 -24.82 -11.63 -11.88
N GLN A 602 -25.17 -10.69 -10.98
CA GLN A 602 -24.66 -10.71 -9.61
C GLN A 602 -25.18 -11.92 -8.82
N VAL A 603 -26.46 -12.27 -8.94
CA VAL A 603 -27.05 -13.47 -8.31
C VAL A 603 -26.37 -14.74 -8.81
N GLU A 604 -26.20 -14.89 -10.13
CA GLU A 604 -25.50 -16.02 -10.72
C GLU A 604 -24.03 -16.11 -10.27
N GLY A 605 -23.33 -14.98 -10.25
CA GLY A 605 -21.95 -14.91 -9.77
C GLY A 605 -21.83 -15.37 -8.31
N LYS A 606 -22.71 -14.87 -7.43
CA LYS A 606 -22.75 -15.26 -6.00
C LYS A 606 -23.01 -16.75 -5.80
N ALA A 607 -23.85 -17.36 -6.63
CA ALA A 607 -24.14 -18.80 -6.56
C ALA A 607 -22.92 -19.69 -6.84
N LYS A 608 -21.89 -19.14 -7.50
CA LYS A 608 -20.61 -19.83 -7.77
C LYS A 608 -19.61 -19.74 -6.60
N ARG A 609 -19.96 -19.02 -5.53
CA ARG A 609 -19.08 -18.85 -4.38
C ARG A 609 -18.81 -20.18 -3.69
N ARG A 610 -17.57 -20.43 -3.37
CA ARG A 610 -17.13 -21.59 -2.60
C ARG A 610 -16.82 -21.16 -1.16
N LEU A 611 -17.30 -21.94 -0.20
CA LEU A 611 -17.09 -21.73 1.23
C LEU A 611 -15.91 -22.56 1.73
#